data_a939bb76561d5200e003774a8c247340
#
_entry.id   a939bb76561d5200e003774a8c247340
#
_cell.length_a   1.000
_cell.length_b   1.000
_cell.length_c   1.000
_cell.angle_alpha   90.00
_cell.angle_beta   90.00
_cell.angle_gamma   90.00
#
_symmetry.space_group_name_H-M   'P 1'
#
loop_
_entity.id
_entity.type
_entity.pdbx_description
1 polymer ?
#
loop_
_entity_poly.entity_id
_entity_poly.type
_entity_poly.pdbx_seq_one_letter_code
_entity_poly.pdbx_strand_id
1 'polypeptide(L)'
;MSIHTRRRPYPRLLAVAGIGVATLSLAACSLGIDDETPSSSPSASDAAAPDASGSDDAQALGGTVVLRTHDSFAVPEETLAAFTEATGVTVDVQSSGDAGQLVNTLVLADGDVDADVVFGIDSTFASRAVDAGLLAAHTPADQPASAEQYELPGEAADALTPIDVGDVCVNIDDTWFADRGVRPPETFEDLADPSYADLFVTPGAATSSPGLAFLLATVAEFGENGWSDYWQRLMDNGTTLTSGWSDAYYVDFTAGGGDGDRPIVTSYASSPPFTIDEETGESTTSALLDTCYRQVEFAGVLEGSQNPEAARALVDFMVSPTFQQILPENMYVFPVDDSVALPPEWQQFAELADEPLELDPQTVAENRETWLREWEDVVGG
;
A
#
# COMPACT_ATOMS: atom_id res chain seq x y z
N MET A 1 19.46 -4.54 -43.88
CA MET A 1 18.08 -5.01 -44.06
C MET A 1 17.28 -4.30 -42.98
N SER A 2 16.59 -3.22 -43.35
CA SER A 2 15.98 -2.30 -42.39
C SER A 2 14.63 -2.85 -41.95
N ILE A 3 14.47 -3.09 -40.65
CA ILE A 3 13.18 -3.49 -40.05
C ILE A 3 12.56 -2.21 -39.46
N HIS A 4 11.45 -1.77 -40.08
CA HIS A 4 10.64 -0.66 -39.60
C HIS A 4 9.73 -1.13 -38.48
N THR A 5 9.99 -0.72 -37.27
CA THR A 5 9.05 -0.84 -36.15
C THR A 5 7.93 0.19 -36.30
N ARG A 6 6.71 -0.29 -36.43
CA ARG A 6 5.49 0.54 -36.47
C ARG A 6 5.11 0.90 -35.02
N ARG A 7 5.26 2.17 -34.65
CA ARG A 7 4.64 2.73 -33.45
C ARG A 7 3.13 2.86 -33.66
N ARG A 8 2.33 2.31 -32.77
CA ARG A 8 0.88 2.57 -32.69
C ARG A 8 0.66 3.85 -31.86
N PRO A 9 -0.16 4.81 -32.33
CA PRO A 9 -0.46 6.02 -31.59
C PRO A 9 -1.62 5.78 -30.62
N TYR A 10 -1.46 6.23 -29.37
CA TYR A 10 -2.53 6.34 -28.39
C TYR A 10 -3.59 7.34 -28.85
N PRO A 11 -4.90 7.10 -28.61
CA PRO A 11 -5.95 8.05 -28.96
C PRO A 11 -5.96 9.21 -27.95
N ARG A 12 -5.74 10.41 -28.43
CA ARG A 12 -6.00 11.66 -27.72
C ARG A 12 -7.50 11.89 -27.63
N LEU A 13 -8.07 11.89 -26.43
CA LEU A 13 -9.43 12.34 -26.16
C LEU A 13 -9.49 13.87 -26.33
N LEU A 14 -10.25 14.33 -27.34
CA LEU A 14 -10.62 15.71 -27.57
C LEU A 14 -11.78 16.07 -26.64
N ALA A 15 -11.57 17.04 -25.76
CA ALA A 15 -12.65 17.69 -25.00
C ALA A 15 -13.51 18.54 -25.93
N VAL A 16 -14.79 18.23 -26.00
CA VAL A 16 -15.82 19.06 -26.64
C VAL A 16 -16.54 19.86 -25.57
N ALA A 17 -16.31 21.18 -25.59
CA ALA A 17 -17.07 22.15 -24.80
C ALA A 17 -18.42 22.38 -25.46
N GLY A 18 -19.51 22.01 -24.79
CA GLY A 18 -20.88 22.31 -25.20
C GLY A 18 -21.49 23.39 -24.28
N ILE A 19 -21.67 24.56 -24.82
CA ILE A 19 -22.45 25.68 -24.25
C ILE A 19 -23.90 25.40 -24.51
N GLY A 20 -24.76 25.37 -23.49
CA GLY A 20 -26.22 25.24 -23.60
C GLY A 20 -26.93 26.11 -22.60
N VAL A 21 -27.67 27.04 -23.15
CA VAL A 21 -28.38 28.21 -22.63
C VAL A 21 -29.52 27.85 -21.67
N ALA A 22 -29.69 28.71 -20.67
CA ALA A 22 -30.78 28.77 -19.69
C ALA A 22 -32.15 29.01 -20.29
N THR A 23 -33.20 28.46 -19.70
CA THR A 23 -34.53 29.04 -19.70
C THR A 23 -35.17 28.95 -18.33
N LEU A 24 -35.44 30.11 -17.75
CA LEU A 24 -36.30 30.33 -16.60
C LEU A 24 -37.76 30.09 -17.01
N SER A 25 -38.54 29.50 -16.12
CA SER A 25 -40.01 29.66 -16.10
C SER A 25 -40.49 29.79 -14.65
N LEU A 26 -41.00 30.99 -14.35
CA LEU A 26 -41.78 31.35 -13.17
C LEU A 26 -43.28 31.07 -13.40
N ALA A 27 -43.97 30.57 -12.39
CA ALA A 27 -45.40 30.81 -12.09
C ALA A 27 -45.63 30.31 -10.67
N ALA A 28 -45.88 31.09 -9.68
CA ALA A 28 -46.90 32.01 -9.23
C ALA A 28 -48.14 31.34 -8.63
N CYS A 29 -48.25 31.49 -7.29
CA CYS A 29 -49.37 31.78 -6.40
C CYS A 29 -50.67 31.01 -6.51
N SER A 30 -51.14 30.48 -5.36
CA SER A 30 -52.45 30.88 -4.85
C SER A 30 -52.62 30.54 -3.37
N LEU A 31 -53.06 31.58 -2.63
CA LEU A 31 -53.49 31.59 -1.23
C LEU A 31 -54.93 31.05 -1.08
N GLY A 32 -55.23 30.37 0.02
CA GLY A 32 -56.56 30.06 0.48
C GLY A 32 -56.57 29.81 1.99
N ILE A 33 -57.07 30.79 2.75
CA ILE A 33 -57.37 30.78 4.19
C ILE A 33 -58.85 30.42 4.35
N ASP A 34 -59.14 29.62 5.40
CA ASP A 34 -60.32 29.64 6.27
C ASP A 34 -60.28 28.41 7.22
N ASP A 35 -60.09 28.56 8.48
CA ASP A 35 -60.78 28.83 9.72
C ASP A 35 -61.97 27.88 10.00
N GLU A 36 -61.91 27.19 11.10
CA GLU A 36 -62.88 26.99 12.22
C GLU A 36 -62.67 25.64 12.94
N THR A 37 -62.37 25.73 14.21
CA THR A 37 -62.63 24.74 15.27
C THR A 37 -64.10 24.95 15.78
N PRO A 38 -64.72 24.07 16.66
CA PRO A 38 -64.21 23.13 17.60
C PRO A 38 -65.02 21.84 17.91
N SER A 39 -64.45 20.98 18.76
CA SER A 39 -65.09 20.23 19.87
C SER A 39 -65.62 18.82 19.66
N SER A 40 -65.01 17.90 20.39
CA SER A 40 -65.49 16.98 21.47
C SER A 40 -64.95 15.54 21.33
N SER A 41 -64.22 15.16 22.37
CA SER A 41 -63.98 13.76 22.80
C SER A 41 -65.31 13.16 23.39
N PRO A 42 -65.41 11.83 23.76
CA PRO A 42 -64.37 10.82 23.99
C PRO A 42 -64.70 9.35 23.61
N SER A 43 -63.75 8.49 23.88
CA SER A 43 -63.85 7.04 24.28
C SER A 43 -63.78 5.96 23.21
N ALA A 44 -62.77 5.15 23.24
CA ALA A 44 -62.62 3.80 23.83
C ALA A 44 -61.53 2.99 23.10
N SER A 45 -60.64 2.47 23.88
CA SER A 45 -59.83 1.26 23.77
C SER A 45 -59.91 0.42 22.50
N ASP A 46 -58.76 0.27 21.82
CA ASP A 46 -58.33 -1.03 21.33
C ASP A 46 -56.79 -1.10 21.29
N ALA A 47 -56.30 -2.20 21.83
CA ALA A 47 -54.88 -2.50 21.94
C ALA A 47 -54.34 -2.86 20.55
N ALA A 48 -53.46 -2.01 19.99
CA ALA A 48 -52.63 -2.33 18.85
C ALA A 48 -51.23 -2.71 19.36
N ALA A 49 -50.74 -3.86 18.90
CA ALA A 49 -49.39 -4.37 19.10
C ALA A 49 -48.36 -3.35 18.64
N PRO A 50 -47.15 -3.32 19.24
CA PRO A 50 -46.08 -2.47 18.75
C PRO A 50 -45.58 -3.02 17.40
N ASP A 51 -45.77 -2.30 16.34
CA ASP A 51 -45.00 -2.45 15.11
C ASP A 51 -43.55 -2.17 15.43
N ALA A 52 -42.79 -3.25 15.54
CA ALA A 52 -41.33 -3.22 15.54
C ALA A 52 -40.85 -3.03 14.08
N SER A 53 -41.04 -1.84 13.56
CA SER A 53 -40.31 -1.36 12.38
C SER A 53 -39.18 -0.45 12.91
N GLY A 54 -38.23 -1.06 13.57
CA GLY A 54 -36.92 -0.47 13.72
C GLY A 54 -36.18 -0.63 12.38
N SER A 55 -36.39 0.29 11.46
CA SER A 55 -35.35 0.62 10.51
C SER A 55 -34.25 1.29 11.34
N ASP A 56 -33.18 0.57 11.62
CA ASP A 56 -31.89 1.18 11.94
C ASP A 56 -31.51 2.00 10.69
N ASP A 57 -31.98 3.24 10.61
CA ASP A 57 -31.33 4.28 9.83
C ASP A 57 -29.96 4.49 10.53
N ALA A 58 -28.97 3.72 10.13
CA ALA A 58 -27.59 4.02 10.44
C ALA A 58 -27.35 5.45 9.93
N GLN A 59 -27.21 6.38 10.86
CA GLN A 59 -27.02 7.79 10.52
C GLN A 59 -25.71 7.89 9.75
N ALA A 60 -25.78 8.31 8.48
CA ALA A 60 -24.58 8.48 7.66
C ALA A 60 -23.59 9.39 8.40
N LEU A 61 -22.35 8.94 8.54
CA LEU A 61 -21.28 9.70 9.22
C LEU A 61 -21.04 11.03 8.52
N GLY A 62 -21.00 11.01 7.17
CA GLY A 62 -20.76 12.18 6.33
C GLY A 62 -19.38 12.83 6.51
N GLY A 63 -19.10 13.86 5.74
CA GLY A 63 -17.84 14.59 5.80
C GLY A 63 -16.78 14.05 4.85
N THR A 64 -15.52 14.48 5.08
CA THR A 64 -14.35 14.04 4.31
C THR A 64 -13.29 13.52 5.27
N VAL A 65 -12.66 12.41 4.92
CA VAL A 65 -11.48 11.85 5.59
C VAL A 65 -10.29 12.01 4.65
N VAL A 66 -9.21 12.59 5.15
CA VAL A 66 -7.94 12.69 4.44
C VAL A 66 -7.12 11.45 4.75
N LEU A 67 -6.82 10.66 3.71
CA LEU A 67 -5.99 9.47 3.76
C LEU A 67 -4.59 9.78 3.24
N ARG A 68 -3.57 9.69 4.09
CA ARG A 68 -2.17 9.76 3.69
C ARG A 68 -1.65 8.41 3.31
N THR A 69 -0.99 8.32 2.14
CA THR A 69 -0.46 7.06 1.60
C THR A 69 0.95 7.24 1.04
N HIS A 70 1.63 6.12 0.80
CA HIS A 70 2.79 6.06 -0.09
C HIS A 70 2.36 6.23 -1.57
N ASP A 71 3.32 6.43 -2.46
CA ASP A 71 3.06 6.76 -3.88
C ASP A 71 2.65 5.56 -4.74
N SER A 72 2.83 4.34 -4.23
CA SER A 72 2.38 3.10 -4.89
C SER A 72 0.94 2.70 -4.54
N PHE A 73 0.20 3.51 -3.76
CA PHE A 73 -1.19 3.25 -3.43
C PHE A 73 -2.07 3.33 -4.68
N ALA A 74 -2.60 2.20 -5.13
CA ALA A 74 -3.32 2.06 -6.39
C ALA A 74 -4.73 1.45 -6.21
N VAL A 75 -5.41 1.81 -5.11
CA VAL A 75 -6.80 1.38 -4.87
C VAL A 75 -7.75 2.03 -5.88
N PRO A 76 -8.60 1.25 -6.59
CA PRO A 76 -9.55 1.77 -7.57
C PRO A 76 -10.55 2.77 -6.98
N GLU A 77 -10.91 3.80 -7.74
CA GLU A 77 -11.88 4.82 -7.30
C GLU A 77 -13.24 4.21 -6.93
N GLU A 78 -13.68 3.14 -7.62
CA GLU A 78 -14.91 2.42 -7.31
C GLU A 78 -14.90 1.74 -5.95
N THR A 79 -13.73 1.29 -5.47
CA THR A 79 -13.59 0.71 -4.12
C THR A 79 -13.80 1.77 -3.06
N LEU A 80 -13.21 2.96 -3.22
CA LEU A 80 -13.44 4.09 -2.30
C LEU A 80 -14.86 4.66 -2.43
N ALA A 81 -15.45 4.60 -3.62
CA ALA A 81 -16.85 4.98 -3.83
C ALA A 81 -17.83 4.06 -3.08
N ALA A 82 -17.53 2.75 -2.98
CA ALA A 82 -18.32 1.81 -2.18
C ALA A 82 -18.32 2.19 -0.68
N PHE A 83 -17.18 2.62 -0.15
CA PHE A 83 -17.09 3.17 1.21
C PHE A 83 -17.95 4.43 1.36
N THR A 84 -17.85 5.34 0.39
CA THR A 84 -18.65 6.59 0.39
C THR A 84 -20.15 6.30 0.33
N GLU A 85 -20.59 5.34 -0.48
CA GLU A 85 -22.00 4.94 -0.57
C GLU A 85 -22.50 4.34 0.76
N ALA A 86 -21.68 3.55 1.44
CA ALA A 86 -22.05 2.90 2.69
C ALA A 86 -22.11 3.87 3.88
N THR A 87 -21.22 4.87 3.93
CA THR A 87 -20.99 5.71 5.12
C THR A 87 -21.40 7.17 4.94
N GLY A 88 -21.50 7.65 3.69
CA GLY A 88 -21.63 9.07 3.35
C GLY A 88 -20.34 9.87 3.49
N VAL A 89 -19.20 9.22 3.76
CA VAL A 89 -17.87 9.84 3.93
C VAL A 89 -17.12 9.82 2.61
N THR A 90 -16.58 10.97 2.19
CA THR A 90 -15.66 11.05 1.04
C THR A 90 -14.22 10.83 1.49
N VAL A 91 -13.44 10.07 0.74
CA VAL A 91 -12.00 9.88 0.99
C VAL A 91 -11.19 10.79 0.08
N ASP A 92 -10.35 11.65 0.66
CA ASP A 92 -9.36 12.46 -0.05
C ASP A 92 -7.98 11.81 0.10
N VAL A 93 -7.50 11.15 -0.96
CA VAL A 93 -6.23 10.42 -0.96
C VAL A 93 -5.09 11.37 -1.29
N GLN A 94 -4.09 11.42 -0.41
CA GLN A 94 -2.91 12.28 -0.55
C GLN A 94 -1.63 11.45 -0.40
N SER A 95 -0.90 11.30 -1.50
CA SER A 95 0.39 10.58 -1.54
C SER A 95 1.54 11.45 -1.02
N SER A 96 2.51 10.83 -0.36
CA SER A 96 3.65 11.50 0.29
C SER A 96 5.02 10.86 -0.04
N GLY A 97 5.17 10.33 -1.25
CA GLY A 97 6.36 9.58 -1.65
C GLY A 97 6.33 8.14 -1.15
N ASP A 98 7.47 7.47 -1.12
CA ASP A 98 7.55 6.10 -0.60
C ASP A 98 7.31 6.04 0.92
N ALA A 99 7.03 4.87 1.49
CA ALA A 99 6.59 4.69 2.87
C ALA A 99 7.55 5.30 3.92
N GLY A 100 8.85 5.23 3.71
CA GLY A 100 9.83 5.89 4.58
C GLY A 100 9.71 7.42 4.55
N GLN A 101 9.46 8.01 3.38
CA GLN A 101 9.22 9.45 3.25
C GLN A 101 7.88 9.85 3.88
N LEU A 102 6.84 9.04 3.72
CA LEU A 102 5.53 9.22 4.35
C LEU A 102 5.68 9.32 5.87
N VAL A 103 6.26 8.30 6.51
CA VAL A 103 6.46 8.27 7.98
C VAL A 103 7.33 9.43 8.44
N ASN A 104 8.44 9.72 7.77
CA ASN A 104 9.31 10.84 8.11
C ASN A 104 8.57 12.19 8.02
N THR A 105 7.71 12.38 7.01
CA THR A 105 6.92 13.61 6.87
C THR A 105 5.93 13.77 8.02
N LEU A 106 5.24 12.70 8.41
CA LEU A 106 4.29 12.70 9.51
C LEU A 106 4.99 12.99 10.86
N VAL A 107 6.13 12.36 11.12
CA VAL A 107 6.92 12.58 12.33
C VAL A 107 7.43 14.02 12.43
N LEU A 108 7.91 14.59 11.32
CA LEU A 108 8.43 15.97 11.29
C LEU A 108 7.33 17.04 11.44
N ALA A 109 6.08 16.69 11.13
CA ALA A 109 4.94 17.58 11.32
C ALA A 109 4.56 17.79 12.80
N ASP A 110 5.08 16.98 13.72
CA ASP A 110 4.95 17.12 15.19
C ASP A 110 3.50 17.39 15.64
N GLY A 111 2.56 16.59 15.12
CA GLY A 111 1.12 16.69 15.44
C GLY A 111 0.33 17.73 14.62
N ASP A 112 0.97 18.55 13.79
CA ASP A 112 0.28 19.45 12.84
C ASP A 112 0.10 18.75 11.49
N VAL A 113 -0.62 17.62 11.52
CA VAL A 113 -0.93 16.81 10.33
C VAL A 113 -2.36 17.07 9.90
N ASP A 114 -2.53 17.63 8.71
CA ASP A 114 -3.85 17.77 8.09
C ASP A 114 -4.23 16.45 7.39
N ALA A 115 -4.49 15.44 8.22
CA ALA A 115 -4.92 14.10 7.79
C ALA A 115 -5.62 13.36 8.92
N ASP A 116 -6.40 12.35 8.57
CA ASP A 116 -7.21 11.57 9.49
C ASP A 116 -6.74 10.11 9.60
N VAL A 117 -6.30 9.53 8.48
CA VAL A 117 -5.85 8.15 8.39
C VAL A 117 -4.52 8.10 7.64
N VAL A 118 -3.66 7.19 8.04
CA VAL A 118 -2.46 6.81 7.30
C VAL A 118 -2.56 5.34 6.87
N PHE A 119 -2.13 5.05 5.64
CA PHE A 119 -1.90 3.70 5.11
C PHE A 119 -0.49 3.60 4.54
N GLY A 120 0.16 2.44 4.73
CA GLY A 120 1.51 2.18 4.23
C GLY A 120 2.61 2.45 5.26
N ILE A 121 2.26 2.53 6.56
CA ILE A 121 3.24 2.30 7.62
C ILE A 121 3.48 0.80 7.65
N ASP A 122 4.71 0.36 7.44
CA ASP A 122 5.02 -1.05 7.48
C ASP A 122 5.77 -1.48 8.75
N SER A 123 5.97 -2.80 8.88
CA SER A 123 6.67 -3.40 10.02
C SER A 123 8.07 -2.84 10.25
N THR A 124 8.73 -2.26 9.23
CA THR A 124 10.09 -1.71 9.34
C THR A 124 10.11 -0.27 9.86
N PHE A 125 9.02 0.48 9.67
CA PHE A 125 8.85 1.88 10.13
C PHE A 125 7.85 2.03 11.29
N ALA A 126 7.12 0.99 11.68
CA ALA A 126 6.06 1.04 12.68
C ALA A 126 6.52 1.61 14.02
N SER A 127 7.66 1.16 14.55
CA SER A 127 8.20 1.66 15.81
C SER A 127 8.39 3.17 15.81
N ARG A 128 8.84 3.75 14.69
CA ARG A 128 9.05 5.19 14.55
C ARG A 128 7.74 5.98 14.63
N ALA A 129 6.66 5.46 14.04
CA ALA A 129 5.34 6.10 14.08
C ALA A 129 4.74 6.04 15.49
N VAL A 130 4.88 4.90 16.17
CA VAL A 130 4.40 4.69 17.55
C VAL A 130 5.17 5.56 18.53
N ASP A 131 6.51 5.55 18.48
CA ASP A 131 7.36 6.34 19.37
C ASP A 131 7.14 7.86 19.23
N ALA A 132 6.74 8.29 18.04
CA ALA A 132 6.39 9.69 17.78
C ALA A 132 4.99 10.08 18.26
N GLY A 133 4.17 9.12 18.74
CA GLY A 133 2.79 9.36 19.19
C GLY A 133 1.84 9.82 18.09
N LEU A 134 2.07 9.37 16.85
CA LEU A 134 1.28 9.79 15.69
C LEU A 134 -0.12 9.19 15.66
N LEU A 135 -0.35 8.09 16.37
CA LEU A 135 -1.49 7.19 16.15
C LEU A 135 -2.44 7.17 17.34
N ALA A 136 -3.73 7.24 17.06
CA ALA A 136 -4.80 7.00 18.00
C ALA A 136 -5.15 5.50 18.06
N ALA A 137 -5.50 5.00 19.25
CA ALA A 137 -5.90 3.61 19.39
C ALA A 137 -7.20 3.31 18.63
N HIS A 138 -7.15 2.28 17.78
CA HIS A 138 -8.30 1.70 17.09
C HIS A 138 -7.98 0.29 16.59
N THR A 139 -8.86 -0.66 16.90
CA THR A 139 -8.80 -2.04 16.41
C THR A 139 -10.15 -2.36 15.78
N PRO A 140 -10.21 -2.72 14.49
CA PRO A 140 -11.44 -3.13 13.83
C PRO A 140 -12.10 -4.34 14.52
N ALA A 141 -13.43 -4.27 14.71
CA ALA A 141 -14.16 -5.36 15.36
C ALA A 141 -14.29 -6.61 14.46
N ASP A 142 -14.30 -6.42 13.15
CA ASP A 142 -14.48 -7.45 12.13
C ASP A 142 -13.15 -7.78 11.40
N GLN A 143 -12.02 -7.62 12.10
CA GLN A 143 -10.70 -8.00 11.56
C GLN A 143 -10.67 -9.51 11.25
N PRO A 144 -10.16 -9.93 10.07
CA PRO A 144 -10.00 -11.35 9.75
C PRO A 144 -9.11 -12.06 10.77
N ALA A 145 -9.49 -13.27 11.18
CA ALA A 145 -8.69 -14.04 12.16
C ALA A 145 -7.27 -14.34 11.65
N SER A 146 -7.08 -14.46 10.33
CA SER A 146 -5.77 -14.61 9.69
C SER A 146 -4.85 -13.41 9.88
N ALA A 147 -5.39 -12.22 10.16
CA ALA A 147 -4.59 -11.03 10.40
C ALA A 147 -3.86 -11.04 11.76
N GLU A 148 -4.33 -11.82 12.76
CA GLU A 148 -3.70 -11.91 14.09
C GLU A 148 -2.20 -12.27 14.03
N GLN A 149 -1.79 -13.09 13.07
CA GLN A 149 -0.39 -13.49 12.91
C GLN A 149 0.54 -12.34 12.47
N TYR A 150 -0.03 -11.25 11.99
CA TYR A 150 0.67 -10.07 11.48
C TYR A 150 0.61 -8.87 12.42
N GLU A 151 -0.04 -9.03 13.58
CA GLU A 151 -0.12 -7.94 14.57
C GLU A 151 1.24 -7.63 15.17
N LEU A 152 1.49 -6.35 15.37
CA LEU A 152 2.69 -5.88 16.06
C LEU A 152 2.54 -6.07 17.58
N PRO A 153 3.65 -6.21 18.33
CA PRO A 153 3.57 -6.32 19.78
C PRO A 153 3.32 -4.97 20.48
N GLY A 154 2.74 -5.03 21.68
CA GLY A 154 2.64 -3.87 22.58
C GLY A 154 1.65 -2.81 22.12
N GLU A 155 1.99 -1.53 22.31
CA GLU A 155 1.12 -0.39 21.99
C GLU A 155 0.83 -0.27 20.48
N ALA A 156 1.70 -0.82 19.64
CA ALA A 156 1.49 -0.85 18.20
C ALA A 156 0.28 -1.69 17.78
N ALA A 157 -0.01 -2.77 18.50
CA ALA A 157 -1.18 -3.62 18.22
C ALA A 157 -2.52 -2.89 18.38
N ASP A 158 -2.57 -1.91 19.29
CA ASP A 158 -3.80 -1.14 19.53
C ASP A 158 -3.98 0.03 18.55
N ALA A 159 -2.96 0.36 17.74
CA ALA A 159 -2.92 1.57 16.92
C ALA A 159 -2.70 1.33 15.42
N LEU A 160 -2.15 0.19 15.06
CA LEU A 160 -1.84 -0.20 13.68
C LEU A 160 -2.55 -1.50 13.33
N THR A 161 -3.44 -1.42 12.34
CA THR A 161 -4.19 -2.54 11.81
C THR A 161 -3.48 -3.13 10.60
N PRO A 162 -3.09 -4.41 10.58
CA PRO A 162 -2.48 -5.03 9.41
C PRO A 162 -3.49 -5.11 8.25
N ILE A 163 -3.07 -4.69 7.06
CA ILE A 163 -3.92 -4.64 5.86
C ILE A 163 -3.45 -5.62 4.79
N ASP A 164 -2.15 -5.70 4.58
CA ASP A 164 -1.57 -6.56 3.57
C ASP A 164 -0.17 -7.04 3.95
N VAL A 165 0.31 -8.01 3.17
CA VAL A 165 1.60 -8.69 3.38
C VAL A 165 2.35 -8.77 2.06
N GLY A 166 3.64 -8.45 2.10
CA GLY A 166 4.54 -8.65 0.99
C GLY A 166 5.90 -9.16 1.49
N ASP A 167 6.48 -10.11 0.79
CA ASP A 167 7.89 -10.47 1.03
C ASP A 167 8.73 -9.63 0.06
N VAL A 168 9.57 -8.77 0.61
CA VAL A 168 10.54 -7.98 -0.16
C VAL A 168 11.73 -8.86 -0.50
N CYS A 169 11.95 -9.08 -1.79
CA CYS A 169 12.94 -10.01 -2.31
C CYS A 169 13.75 -9.36 -3.43
N VAL A 170 14.84 -9.98 -3.81
CA VAL A 170 15.49 -9.69 -5.08
C VAL A 170 14.68 -10.31 -6.21
N ASN A 171 14.37 -9.54 -7.24
CA ASN A 171 13.69 -9.97 -8.46
C ASN A 171 14.64 -9.87 -9.64
N ILE A 172 14.46 -10.75 -10.61
CA ILE A 172 15.31 -10.83 -11.82
C ILE A 172 14.45 -10.85 -13.09
N ASP A 173 14.98 -10.28 -14.16
CA ASP A 173 14.45 -10.40 -15.52
C ASP A 173 15.00 -11.66 -16.20
N ASP A 174 14.24 -12.75 -16.15
CA ASP A 174 14.62 -14.04 -16.70
C ASP A 174 14.88 -13.98 -18.22
N THR A 175 14.10 -13.15 -18.91
CA THR A 175 14.25 -12.95 -20.36
C THR A 175 15.57 -12.26 -20.68
N TRP A 176 15.95 -11.24 -19.91
CA TRP A 176 17.22 -10.54 -20.08
C TRP A 176 18.43 -11.49 -19.94
N PHE A 177 18.40 -12.34 -18.91
CA PHE A 177 19.47 -13.34 -18.64
C PHE A 177 19.49 -14.41 -19.71
N ALA A 178 18.34 -14.96 -20.10
CA ALA A 178 18.22 -15.97 -21.14
C ALA A 178 18.74 -15.49 -22.51
N ASP A 179 18.35 -14.28 -22.92
CA ASP A 179 18.74 -13.69 -24.21
C ASP A 179 20.26 -13.48 -24.33
N ARG A 180 20.94 -13.26 -23.19
CA ARG A 180 22.39 -13.03 -23.14
C ARG A 180 23.21 -14.27 -22.84
N GLY A 181 22.53 -15.36 -22.43
CA GLY A 181 23.18 -16.60 -22.02
C GLY A 181 24.04 -16.41 -20.76
N VAL A 182 23.64 -15.47 -19.89
CA VAL A 182 24.24 -15.23 -18.57
C VAL A 182 23.43 -16.00 -17.54
N ARG A 183 24.08 -16.68 -16.60
CA ARG A 183 23.40 -17.32 -15.48
C ARG A 183 22.80 -16.23 -14.58
N PRO A 184 21.51 -16.29 -14.20
CA PRO A 184 20.98 -15.35 -13.23
C PRO A 184 21.60 -15.54 -11.83
N PRO A 185 21.59 -14.50 -10.96
CA PRO A 185 21.97 -14.67 -9.56
C PRO A 185 20.99 -15.56 -8.82
N GLU A 186 21.41 -16.19 -7.74
CA GLU A 186 20.58 -17.06 -6.91
C GLU A 186 20.63 -16.64 -5.42
N THR A 187 21.66 -15.89 -5.01
CA THR A 187 21.94 -15.55 -3.62
C THR A 187 22.34 -14.10 -3.44
N PHE A 188 22.33 -13.61 -2.20
CA PHE A 188 22.92 -12.30 -1.87
C PHE A 188 24.38 -12.17 -2.30
N GLU A 189 25.19 -13.23 -2.11
CA GLU A 189 26.60 -13.19 -2.48
C GLU A 189 26.79 -13.05 -4.00
N ASP A 190 25.91 -13.62 -4.82
CA ASP A 190 25.95 -13.44 -6.27
C ASP A 190 25.80 -11.95 -6.65
N LEU A 191 24.98 -11.17 -5.95
CA LEU A 191 24.79 -9.75 -6.26
C LEU A 191 26.07 -8.93 -6.14
N ALA A 192 26.97 -9.34 -5.26
CA ALA A 192 28.26 -8.71 -5.04
C ALA A 192 29.40 -9.31 -5.93
N ASP A 193 29.08 -10.34 -6.76
CA ASP A 193 30.06 -10.93 -7.69
C ASP A 193 30.26 -10.00 -8.90
N PRO A 194 31.51 -9.77 -9.34
CA PRO A 194 31.81 -8.93 -10.52
C PRO A 194 31.11 -9.34 -11.82
N SER A 195 30.59 -10.60 -11.90
CA SER A 195 29.80 -11.06 -13.06
C SER A 195 28.48 -10.31 -13.21
N TYR A 196 27.98 -9.71 -12.11
CA TYR A 196 26.73 -8.92 -12.05
C TYR A 196 26.99 -7.42 -11.84
N ALA A 197 28.21 -6.96 -12.12
CA ALA A 197 28.55 -5.55 -11.99
C ALA A 197 27.62 -4.65 -12.83
N ASP A 198 27.15 -3.56 -12.22
CA ASP A 198 26.23 -2.59 -12.80
C ASP A 198 24.83 -3.18 -13.19
N LEU A 199 24.40 -4.31 -12.64
CA LEU A 199 23.13 -4.95 -13.01
C LEU A 199 22.03 -4.81 -11.93
N PHE A 200 22.35 -4.41 -10.72
CA PHE A 200 21.42 -4.35 -9.60
C PHE A 200 20.95 -2.92 -9.29
N VAL A 201 19.66 -2.77 -9.04
CA VAL A 201 19.04 -1.55 -8.51
C VAL A 201 18.22 -1.86 -7.26
N THR A 202 18.32 -0.99 -6.26
CA THR A 202 17.53 -1.09 -5.03
C THR A 202 17.12 0.31 -4.56
N PRO A 203 15.93 0.48 -3.94
CA PRO A 203 15.60 1.74 -3.29
C PRO A 203 16.48 1.99 -2.07
N GLY A 204 16.65 3.26 -1.69
CA GLY A 204 17.42 3.65 -0.51
C GLY A 204 16.70 3.30 0.79
N ALA A 205 17.42 2.73 1.75
CA ALA A 205 16.86 2.26 3.02
C ALA A 205 16.29 3.39 3.91
N ALA A 206 16.77 4.62 3.76
CA ALA A 206 16.29 5.75 4.57
C ALA A 206 14.94 6.33 4.12
N THR A 207 14.53 6.07 2.86
CA THR A 207 13.36 6.71 2.24
C THR A 207 12.30 5.74 1.77
N SER A 208 12.67 4.47 1.60
CA SER A 208 11.82 3.43 1.02
C SER A 208 11.65 2.25 1.98
N SER A 209 10.44 1.75 2.08
CA SER A 209 10.12 0.55 2.84
C SER A 209 10.79 -0.69 2.25
N PRO A 210 10.66 -1.04 0.95
CA PRO A 210 11.43 -2.13 0.38
C PRO A 210 12.94 -1.96 0.49
N GLY A 211 13.44 -0.71 0.44
CA GLY A 211 14.86 -0.44 0.65
C GLY A 211 15.32 -0.77 2.06
N LEU A 212 14.53 -0.39 3.09
CA LEU A 212 14.83 -0.75 4.46
C LEU A 212 14.67 -2.26 4.70
N ALA A 213 13.65 -2.88 4.14
CA ALA A 213 13.46 -4.34 4.24
C ALA A 213 14.67 -5.10 3.65
N PHE A 214 15.20 -4.65 2.50
CA PHE A 214 16.43 -5.23 1.92
C PHE A 214 17.64 -5.01 2.81
N LEU A 215 17.81 -3.83 3.43
CA LEU A 215 18.87 -3.63 4.42
C LEU A 215 18.72 -4.60 5.60
N LEU A 216 17.51 -4.73 6.17
CA LEU A 216 17.25 -5.65 7.28
C LEU A 216 17.46 -7.12 6.89
N ALA A 217 17.12 -7.51 5.66
CA ALA A 217 17.44 -8.82 5.11
C ALA A 217 18.95 -9.09 5.13
N THR A 218 19.75 -8.09 4.71
CA THR A 218 21.21 -8.23 4.76
C THR A 218 21.77 -8.26 6.18
N VAL A 219 21.15 -7.55 7.13
CA VAL A 219 21.51 -7.64 8.56
C VAL A 219 21.18 -9.03 9.11
N ALA A 220 20.04 -9.60 8.75
CA ALA A 220 19.64 -10.94 9.17
C ALA A 220 20.59 -12.02 8.60
N GLU A 221 20.94 -11.92 7.31
CA GLU A 221 21.79 -12.89 6.61
C GLU A 221 23.25 -12.82 7.09
N PHE A 222 23.85 -11.62 7.13
CA PHE A 222 25.28 -11.45 7.39
C PHE A 222 25.61 -11.12 8.85
N GLY A 223 24.60 -10.86 9.68
CA GLY A 223 24.74 -10.45 11.08
C GLY A 223 25.32 -9.04 11.24
N GLU A 224 25.33 -8.55 12.48
CA GLU A 224 25.74 -7.17 12.84
C GLU A 224 27.14 -6.76 12.35
N ASN A 225 28.04 -7.70 12.17
CA ASN A 225 29.42 -7.39 11.77
C ASN A 225 29.70 -7.64 10.28
N GLY A 226 28.76 -8.16 9.52
CA GLY A 226 28.97 -8.56 8.12
C GLY A 226 28.19 -7.75 7.09
N TRP A 227 27.03 -7.25 7.46
CA TRP A 227 26.12 -6.55 6.54
C TRP A 227 26.74 -5.27 5.93
N SER A 228 27.49 -4.51 6.72
CA SER A 228 28.12 -3.26 6.25
C SER A 228 29.21 -3.54 5.21
N ASP A 229 30.07 -4.57 5.44
CA ASP A 229 31.06 -5.02 4.46
C ASP A 229 30.39 -5.57 3.19
N TYR A 230 29.23 -6.23 3.33
CA TYR A 230 28.43 -6.68 2.17
C TYR A 230 27.92 -5.50 1.33
N TRP A 231 27.34 -4.46 1.98
CA TRP A 231 26.89 -3.26 1.29
C TRP A 231 28.02 -2.50 0.60
N GLN A 232 29.23 -2.44 1.23
CA GLN A 232 30.39 -1.87 0.54
C GLN A 232 30.71 -2.63 -0.76
N ARG A 233 30.64 -3.97 -0.74
CA ARG A 233 30.85 -4.80 -1.94
C ARG A 233 29.76 -4.56 -2.99
N LEU A 234 28.49 -4.40 -2.60
CA LEU A 234 27.40 -4.06 -3.49
C LEU A 234 27.64 -2.71 -4.18
N MET A 235 28.05 -1.69 -3.42
CA MET A 235 28.34 -0.37 -3.98
C MET A 235 29.57 -0.40 -4.90
N ASP A 236 30.62 -1.11 -4.50
CA ASP A 236 31.80 -1.32 -5.35
C ASP A 236 31.47 -2.08 -6.64
N ASN A 237 30.42 -2.91 -6.63
CA ASN A 237 29.89 -3.65 -7.79
C ASN A 237 28.91 -2.82 -8.65
N GLY A 238 28.71 -1.54 -8.36
CA GLY A 238 27.93 -0.60 -9.18
C GLY A 238 26.42 -0.71 -8.96
N THR A 239 25.98 -1.08 -7.74
CA THR A 239 24.55 -1.04 -7.38
C THR A 239 24.00 0.37 -7.53
N THR A 240 22.86 0.52 -8.21
CA THR A 240 22.13 1.77 -8.33
C THR A 240 21.18 1.93 -7.15
N LEU A 241 21.16 3.13 -6.54
CA LEU A 241 20.20 3.50 -5.51
C LEU A 241 19.19 4.50 -6.05
N THR A 242 17.92 4.26 -5.75
CA THR A 242 16.81 5.16 -6.10
C THR A 242 16.16 5.77 -4.85
N SER A 243 15.33 6.80 -5.03
CA SER A 243 14.62 7.44 -3.92
C SER A 243 13.47 6.61 -3.35
N GLY A 244 12.89 5.70 -4.17
CA GLY A 244 11.77 4.86 -3.82
C GLY A 244 11.65 3.66 -4.75
N TRP A 245 10.73 2.75 -4.41
CA TRP A 245 10.47 1.53 -5.15
C TRP A 245 9.95 1.81 -6.57
N SER A 246 9.06 2.80 -6.73
CA SER A 246 8.51 3.15 -8.05
C SER A 246 9.59 3.51 -9.07
N ASP A 247 10.63 4.25 -8.65
CA ASP A 247 11.77 4.56 -9.51
C ASP A 247 12.60 3.31 -9.84
N ALA A 248 12.90 2.48 -8.82
CA ALA A 248 13.66 1.25 -9.03
C ALA A 248 12.95 0.30 -10.00
N TYR A 249 11.65 0.07 -9.78
CA TYR A 249 10.89 -0.93 -10.53
C TYR A 249 10.44 -0.43 -11.89
N TYR A 250 9.77 0.74 -11.97
CA TYR A 250 9.17 1.21 -13.23
C TYR A 250 10.14 1.97 -14.12
N VAL A 251 11.25 2.50 -13.58
CA VAL A 251 12.20 3.31 -14.38
C VAL A 251 13.47 2.54 -14.68
N ASP A 252 14.11 1.93 -13.69
CA ASP A 252 15.44 1.34 -13.82
C ASP A 252 15.44 -0.16 -14.12
N PHE A 253 14.41 -0.92 -13.68
CA PHE A 253 14.31 -2.35 -13.95
C PHE A 253 13.90 -2.65 -15.38
N THR A 254 14.60 -3.59 -16.04
CA THR A 254 14.39 -3.91 -17.46
C THR A 254 12.99 -4.45 -17.77
N ALA A 255 12.34 -5.16 -16.83
CA ALA A 255 11.00 -5.73 -16.98
C ALA A 255 9.90 -4.84 -16.39
N GLY A 256 10.22 -3.69 -15.80
CA GLY A 256 9.26 -2.80 -15.12
C GLY A 256 8.39 -1.94 -16.05
N GLY A 257 8.55 -2.08 -17.36
CA GLY A 257 7.77 -1.38 -18.40
C GLY A 257 8.33 -0.05 -18.85
N GLY A 258 9.42 0.44 -18.23
CA GLY A 258 10.20 1.60 -18.64
C GLY A 258 11.31 1.27 -19.65
N ASP A 259 12.27 2.18 -19.78
CA ASP A 259 13.48 2.00 -20.61
C ASP A 259 14.70 1.65 -19.72
N GLY A 260 14.49 0.97 -18.59
CA GLY A 260 15.52 0.61 -17.63
C GLY A 260 16.58 -0.34 -18.17
N ASP A 261 17.76 -0.37 -17.53
CA ASP A 261 18.88 -1.21 -17.92
C ASP A 261 19.40 -2.15 -16.81
N ARG A 262 18.67 -2.22 -15.68
CA ARG A 262 18.98 -3.06 -14.52
C ARG A 262 18.12 -4.33 -14.51
N PRO A 263 18.66 -5.52 -14.82
CA PRO A 263 17.90 -6.76 -14.85
C PRO A 263 17.69 -7.40 -13.47
N ILE A 264 18.19 -6.79 -12.42
CA ILE A 264 18.05 -7.22 -11.04
C ILE A 264 17.53 -6.05 -10.21
N VAL A 265 16.45 -6.27 -9.43
CA VAL A 265 15.81 -5.21 -8.64
C VAL A 265 15.36 -5.75 -7.27
N THR A 266 15.40 -4.90 -6.25
CA THR A 266 14.66 -5.16 -5.00
C THR A 266 13.18 -4.85 -5.24
N SER A 267 12.33 -5.86 -5.11
CA SER A 267 10.88 -5.77 -5.27
C SER A 267 10.20 -6.82 -4.38
N TYR A 268 9.05 -7.34 -4.79
CA TYR A 268 8.27 -8.27 -3.98
C TYR A 268 8.21 -9.67 -4.60
N ALA A 269 8.00 -10.69 -3.76
CA ALA A 269 7.69 -12.05 -4.20
C ALA A 269 6.43 -12.12 -5.07
N SER A 270 5.56 -11.13 -4.95
CA SER A 270 4.32 -10.95 -5.69
C SER A 270 4.47 -10.13 -6.98
N SER A 271 5.67 -9.69 -7.36
CA SER A 271 5.89 -8.93 -8.59
C SER A 271 5.80 -9.75 -9.89
N PRO A 272 6.15 -11.05 -9.94
CA PRO A 272 6.13 -11.82 -11.18
C PRO A 272 4.79 -11.85 -11.93
N PRO A 273 3.59 -11.87 -11.30
CA PRO A 273 2.32 -11.74 -12.03
C PRO A 273 2.15 -10.45 -12.84
N PHE A 274 2.89 -9.38 -12.52
CA PHE A 274 2.86 -8.12 -13.28
C PHE A 274 3.50 -8.25 -14.68
N THR A 275 4.39 -9.22 -14.88
CA THR A 275 5.24 -9.33 -16.08
C THR A 275 4.90 -10.56 -16.94
N ILE A 276 3.64 -10.98 -16.96
CA ILE A 276 3.20 -12.13 -17.76
C ILE A 276 3.25 -11.79 -19.25
N ASP A 277 3.93 -12.64 -20.02
CA ASP A 277 3.94 -12.59 -21.47
C ASP A 277 2.62 -13.14 -22.02
N GLU A 278 1.86 -12.32 -22.76
CA GLU A 278 0.54 -12.66 -23.29
C GLU A 278 0.55 -13.81 -24.30
N GLU A 279 1.69 -14.10 -24.95
CA GLU A 279 1.79 -15.16 -25.96
C GLU A 279 2.03 -16.53 -25.31
N THR A 280 2.82 -16.55 -24.25
CA THR A 280 3.22 -17.79 -23.55
C THR A 280 2.39 -18.07 -22.32
N GLY A 281 1.85 -17.04 -21.65
CA GLY A 281 1.19 -17.13 -20.36
C GLY A 281 2.16 -17.37 -19.20
N GLU A 282 3.47 -17.22 -19.42
CA GLU A 282 4.52 -17.35 -18.40
C GLU A 282 4.98 -15.98 -17.93
N SER A 283 5.41 -15.87 -16.68
CA SER A 283 6.08 -14.65 -16.19
C SER A 283 7.46 -14.51 -16.82
N THR A 284 7.84 -13.28 -17.16
CA THR A 284 9.20 -12.96 -17.66
C THR A 284 10.17 -12.64 -16.54
N THR A 285 9.70 -12.63 -15.30
CA THR A 285 10.51 -12.36 -14.11
C THR A 285 10.29 -13.43 -13.05
N SER A 286 11.23 -13.53 -12.12
CA SER A 286 11.12 -14.37 -10.93
C SER A 286 11.67 -13.67 -9.70
N ALA A 287 11.19 -14.08 -8.52
CA ALA A 287 11.68 -13.63 -7.22
C ALA A 287 12.63 -14.68 -6.63
N LEU A 288 13.74 -14.23 -6.04
CA LEU A 288 14.68 -15.09 -5.33
C LEU A 288 14.23 -15.25 -3.87
N LEU A 289 13.42 -16.28 -3.59
CA LEU A 289 12.73 -16.44 -2.31
C LEU A 289 13.66 -16.55 -1.10
N ASP A 290 14.88 -17.04 -1.27
CA ASP A 290 15.89 -17.10 -0.21
C ASP A 290 16.45 -15.72 0.19
N THR A 291 16.09 -14.65 -0.54
CA THR A 291 16.48 -13.27 -0.25
C THR A 291 15.37 -12.45 0.38
N CYS A 292 14.23 -13.05 0.64
CA CYS A 292 13.03 -12.35 1.06
C CYS A 292 13.05 -11.96 2.54
N TYR A 293 12.59 -10.74 2.82
CA TYR A 293 12.29 -10.24 4.15
C TYR A 293 10.79 -9.96 4.25
N ARG A 294 10.11 -10.52 5.26
CA ARG A 294 8.67 -10.32 5.43
C ARG A 294 8.34 -8.91 5.85
N GLN A 295 7.45 -8.29 5.08
CA GLN A 295 6.91 -6.97 5.34
C GLN A 295 5.40 -7.06 5.51
N VAL A 296 4.85 -6.33 6.47
CA VAL A 296 3.41 -6.15 6.66
C VAL A 296 3.13 -4.66 6.59
N GLU A 297 2.12 -4.24 5.83
CA GLU A 297 1.65 -2.87 5.79
C GLU A 297 0.41 -2.68 6.67
N PHE A 298 0.36 -1.53 7.31
CA PHE A 298 -0.66 -1.18 8.28
C PHE A 298 -1.39 0.10 7.91
N ALA A 299 -2.65 0.16 8.33
CA ALA A 299 -3.39 1.41 8.44
C ALA A 299 -3.55 1.82 9.90
N GLY A 300 -3.64 3.13 10.15
CA GLY A 300 -3.88 3.67 11.48
C GLY A 300 -4.62 4.99 11.43
N VAL A 301 -5.40 5.26 12.49
CA VAL A 301 -6.03 6.56 12.70
C VAL A 301 -4.98 7.51 13.25
N LEU A 302 -4.85 8.71 12.67
CA LEU A 302 -3.91 9.71 13.16
C LEU A 302 -4.46 10.41 14.41
N GLU A 303 -3.56 10.62 15.39
CA GLU A 303 -3.88 11.41 16.57
C GLU A 303 -4.19 12.86 16.14
N GLY A 304 -5.26 13.43 16.66
CA GLY A 304 -5.70 14.77 16.26
C GLY A 304 -6.61 14.81 15.01
N SER A 305 -7.02 13.65 14.47
CA SER A 305 -8.03 13.59 13.40
C SER A 305 -9.23 14.46 13.70
N GLN A 306 -9.68 15.23 12.70
CA GLN A 306 -10.86 16.08 12.82
C GLN A 306 -12.16 15.30 12.68
N ASN A 307 -12.10 14.08 12.11
CA ASN A 307 -13.22 13.17 11.88
C ASN A 307 -12.94 11.76 12.42
N PRO A 308 -12.66 11.56 13.71
CA PRO A 308 -12.15 10.30 14.25
C PRO A 308 -13.11 9.11 14.07
N GLU A 309 -14.44 9.33 14.03
CA GLU A 309 -15.40 8.26 13.76
C GLU A 309 -15.35 7.81 12.31
N ALA A 310 -15.25 8.73 11.37
CA ALA A 310 -15.13 8.44 9.96
C ALA A 310 -13.75 7.83 9.63
N ALA A 311 -12.69 8.29 10.32
CA ALA A 311 -11.35 7.73 10.20
C ALA A 311 -11.30 6.24 10.61
N ARG A 312 -11.92 5.90 11.76
CA ARG A 312 -12.05 4.50 12.22
C ARG A 312 -12.85 3.66 11.22
N ALA A 313 -13.96 4.20 10.72
CA ALA A 313 -14.77 3.49 9.72
C ALA A 313 -13.98 3.22 8.42
N LEU A 314 -13.04 4.08 8.03
CA LEU A 314 -12.17 3.83 6.88
C LEU A 314 -11.16 2.71 7.16
N VAL A 315 -10.57 2.66 8.34
CA VAL A 315 -9.67 1.54 8.73
C VAL A 315 -10.47 0.22 8.82
N ASP A 316 -11.70 0.24 9.38
CA ASP A 316 -12.60 -0.92 9.40
C ASP A 316 -12.94 -1.38 7.97
N PHE A 317 -13.13 -0.46 7.03
CA PHE A 317 -13.37 -0.78 5.63
C PHE A 317 -12.16 -1.45 4.97
N MET A 318 -10.93 -1.04 5.30
CA MET A 318 -9.71 -1.62 4.73
C MET A 318 -9.50 -3.10 5.08
N VAL A 319 -10.07 -3.58 6.20
CA VAL A 319 -10.07 -5.02 6.53
C VAL A 319 -11.27 -5.77 5.99
N SER A 320 -12.23 -5.08 5.36
CA SER A 320 -13.41 -5.72 4.78
C SER A 320 -13.09 -6.54 3.53
N PRO A 321 -13.88 -7.59 3.22
CA PRO A 321 -13.70 -8.36 1.99
C PRO A 321 -13.72 -7.52 0.71
N THR A 322 -14.46 -6.40 0.70
CA THR A 322 -14.54 -5.48 -0.44
C THR A 322 -13.20 -4.82 -0.74
N PHE A 323 -12.45 -4.45 0.31
CA PHE A 323 -11.13 -3.86 0.15
C PHE A 323 -10.06 -4.94 -0.06
N GLN A 324 -10.09 -6.00 0.76
CA GLN A 324 -9.08 -7.06 0.72
C GLN A 324 -8.99 -7.77 -0.65
N GLN A 325 -10.13 -7.99 -1.32
CA GLN A 325 -10.15 -8.68 -2.61
C GLN A 325 -9.48 -7.93 -3.78
N ILE A 326 -9.31 -6.59 -3.65
CA ILE A 326 -8.68 -5.81 -4.74
C ILE A 326 -7.16 -5.71 -4.62
N LEU A 327 -6.60 -6.04 -3.47
CA LEU A 327 -5.18 -5.89 -3.19
C LEU A 327 -4.28 -6.64 -4.17
N PRO A 328 -4.52 -7.93 -4.52
CA PRO A 328 -3.65 -8.65 -5.42
C PRO A 328 -3.50 -7.98 -6.80
N GLU A 329 -4.59 -7.61 -7.43
CA GLU A 329 -4.57 -7.12 -8.81
C GLU A 329 -4.26 -5.62 -8.92
N ASN A 330 -4.32 -4.84 -7.82
CA ASN A 330 -4.13 -3.41 -7.85
C ASN A 330 -2.91 -2.92 -7.06
N MET A 331 -2.64 -3.55 -5.92
CA MET A 331 -1.51 -3.18 -5.05
C MET A 331 -0.34 -4.17 -5.17
N TYR A 332 -0.57 -5.34 -5.80
CA TYR A 332 0.42 -6.42 -5.91
C TYR A 332 1.00 -6.87 -4.56
N VAL A 333 0.13 -6.96 -3.56
CA VAL A 333 0.41 -7.48 -2.21
C VAL A 333 -0.62 -8.52 -1.82
N PHE A 334 -0.29 -9.40 -0.87
CA PHE A 334 -1.22 -10.41 -0.38
C PHE A 334 -2.16 -9.81 0.66
N PRO A 335 -3.49 -10.05 0.56
CA PRO A 335 -4.42 -9.64 1.61
C PRO A 335 -4.12 -10.36 2.94
N VAL A 336 -4.34 -9.69 4.08
CA VAL A 336 -4.29 -10.36 5.39
C VAL A 336 -5.47 -11.31 5.62
N ASP A 337 -6.53 -11.17 4.83
CA ASP A 337 -7.67 -12.08 4.81
C ASP A 337 -7.38 -13.29 3.91
N ASP A 338 -7.02 -14.42 4.52
CA ASP A 338 -6.71 -15.67 3.82
C ASP A 338 -7.91 -16.34 3.13
N SER A 339 -9.12 -15.83 3.38
CA SER A 339 -10.33 -16.26 2.68
C SER A 339 -10.48 -15.66 1.28
N VAL A 340 -9.69 -14.63 0.95
CA VAL A 340 -9.68 -14.00 -0.39
C VAL A 340 -9.07 -14.95 -1.41
N ALA A 341 -9.82 -15.22 -2.47
CA ALA A 341 -9.32 -16.05 -3.56
C ALA A 341 -8.32 -15.26 -4.41
N LEU A 342 -7.08 -15.72 -4.45
CA LEU A 342 -6.06 -15.12 -5.31
C LEU A 342 -6.35 -15.42 -6.79
N PRO A 343 -6.05 -14.47 -7.72
CA PRO A 343 -6.13 -14.70 -9.15
C PRO A 343 -5.30 -15.92 -9.61
N PRO A 344 -5.67 -16.59 -10.70
CA PRO A 344 -4.94 -17.77 -11.18
C PRO A 344 -3.44 -17.54 -11.42
N GLU A 345 -3.06 -16.40 -11.96
CA GLU A 345 -1.68 -16.01 -12.21
C GLU A 345 -0.91 -15.77 -10.91
N TRP A 346 -1.59 -15.33 -9.86
CA TRP A 346 -1.01 -15.21 -8.53
C TRP A 346 -0.73 -16.57 -7.90
N GLN A 347 -1.65 -17.52 -8.05
CA GLN A 347 -1.45 -18.88 -7.56
C GLN A 347 -0.30 -19.59 -8.26
N GLN A 348 0.08 -19.15 -9.46
CA GLN A 348 1.16 -19.73 -10.25
C GLN A 348 2.50 -19.03 -10.06
N PHE A 349 2.52 -17.68 -9.95
CA PHE A 349 3.73 -16.90 -10.06
C PHE A 349 4.02 -16.00 -8.85
N ALA A 350 3.08 -15.84 -7.92
CA ALA A 350 3.31 -15.14 -6.67
C ALA A 350 3.35 -16.14 -5.51
N GLU A 351 4.48 -16.23 -4.85
CA GLU A 351 4.69 -17.16 -3.74
C GLU A 351 5.38 -16.43 -2.59
N LEU A 352 4.79 -16.49 -1.40
CA LEU A 352 5.49 -16.03 -0.20
C LEU A 352 6.59 -17.03 0.16
N ALA A 353 7.70 -16.52 0.67
CA ALA A 353 8.78 -17.37 1.15
C ALA A 353 8.29 -18.23 2.34
N ASP A 354 8.61 -19.53 2.30
CA ASP A 354 8.29 -20.45 3.41
C ASP A 354 9.02 -20.06 4.70
N GLU A 355 10.27 -19.62 4.57
CA GLU A 355 11.16 -19.22 5.67
C GLU A 355 11.79 -17.86 5.32
N PRO A 356 11.02 -16.73 5.34
CA PRO A 356 11.59 -15.42 5.05
C PRO A 356 12.60 -15.02 6.13
N LEU A 357 13.55 -14.18 5.74
CA LEU A 357 14.44 -13.55 6.71
C LEU A 357 13.64 -12.61 7.61
N GLU A 358 13.90 -12.69 8.88
CA GLU A 358 13.21 -11.90 9.91
C GLU A 358 14.22 -11.43 10.96
N LEU A 359 13.96 -10.27 11.54
CA LEU A 359 14.62 -9.78 12.75
C LEU A 359 13.55 -9.55 13.80
N ASP A 360 13.88 -9.82 15.04
CA ASP A 360 12.99 -9.51 16.16
C ASP A 360 12.58 -8.03 16.13
N PRO A 361 11.28 -7.69 16.19
CA PRO A 361 10.80 -6.31 16.08
C PRO A 361 11.41 -5.35 17.11
N GLN A 362 11.70 -5.83 18.33
CA GLN A 362 12.37 -5.02 19.35
C GLN A 362 13.83 -4.74 18.94
N THR A 363 14.52 -5.74 18.37
CA THR A 363 15.87 -5.56 17.85
C THR A 363 15.89 -4.53 16.72
N VAL A 364 14.90 -4.55 15.83
CA VAL A 364 14.76 -3.54 14.77
C VAL A 364 14.53 -2.16 15.38
N ALA A 365 13.59 -2.02 16.32
CA ALA A 365 13.28 -0.75 16.97
C ALA A 365 14.52 -0.13 17.67
N GLU A 366 15.33 -0.95 18.36
CA GLU A 366 16.51 -0.50 19.10
C GLU A 366 17.68 -0.11 18.18
N ASN A 367 17.83 -0.73 17.01
CA ASN A 367 19.03 -0.61 16.18
C ASN A 367 18.81 0.11 14.83
N ARG A 368 17.58 0.23 14.34
CA ARG A 368 17.27 0.78 13.01
C ARG A 368 17.96 2.11 12.72
N GLU A 369 17.90 3.08 13.64
CA GLU A 369 18.53 4.40 13.48
C GLU A 369 20.06 4.31 13.40
N THR A 370 20.65 3.31 14.03
CA THR A 370 22.11 3.07 13.97
C THR A 370 22.46 2.43 12.64
N TRP A 371 21.74 1.38 12.22
CA TRP A 371 21.96 0.73 10.94
C TRP A 371 21.75 1.69 9.76
N LEU A 372 20.73 2.56 9.81
CA LEU A 372 20.50 3.56 8.76
C LEU A 372 21.67 4.55 8.66
N ARG A 373 22.19 5.06 9.76
CA ARG A 373 23.35 5.97 9.73
C ARG A 373 24.61 5.30 9.20
N GLU A 374 24.88 4.06 9.62
CA GLU A 374 26.02 3.28 9.13
C GLU A 374 25.85 2.94 7.64
N TRP A 375 24.63 2.63 7.21
CA TRP A 375 24.31 2.42 5.81
C TRP A 375 24.53 3.68 4.97
N GLU A 376 24.07 4.85 5.45
CA GLU A 376 24.31 6.14 4.79
C GLU A 376 25.80 6.46 4.67
N ASP A 377 26.60 6.13 5.68
CA ASP A 377 28.07 6.28 5.63
C ASP A 377 28.70 5.39 4.57
N VAL A 378 28.20 4.15 4.39
CA VAL A 378 28.68 3.20 3.37
C VAL A 378 28.31 3.65 1.96
N VAL A 379 27.05 4.03 1.74
CA VAL A 379 26.56 4.34 0.38
C VAL A 379 26.88 5.77 -0.08
N GLY A 380 27.20 6.66 0.86
CA GLY A 380 27.60 8.07 0.60
C GLY A 380 29.10 8.28 0.44
N GLY A 381 29.92 7.23 0.56
CA GLY A 381 31.38 7.24 0.63
C GLY A 381 32.18 7.44 -0.64
#